data_fc6291a685af0db548e9f088a63b6454
#
_entry.id   fc6291a685af0db548e9f088a63b6454
#
_cell.length_a   1.000
_cell.length_b   1.000
_cell.length_c   1.000
_cell.angle_alpha   90.00
_cell.angle_beta   90.00
_cell.angle_gamma   90.00
#
_symmetry.space_group_name_H-M   'P 1'
#
loop_
_entity.id
_entity.type
_entity.pdbx_description
1 polymer ?
#
loop_
_entity_poly.entity_id
_entity_poly.type
_entity_poly.pdbx_seq_one_letter_code
_entity_poly.pdbx_strand_id
1 'polypeptide(L)'
;SGHFFAFEESGVKPDAIGMAKGLGGGFPIGAIWVSEPYAELFQPGSHGTTFGGSPLASAAANATLDIIEEEELIENVAANSPQWHAELEKLAEKYPELIAGIRGAGYMVGLALKPEGHNLKITAAAQEKGLLTVPAACNVIRLLPALIATPQQLSKSVAILDEVFSEQIS
;
A
#
# COMPACT_ATOMS: atom_id res chain seq x y z
N SER A 1 0.99 -4.82 -4.60
CA SER A 1 2.14 -5.73 -4.76
C SER A 1 2.39 -6.12 -6.22
N GLY A 2 1.44 -5.96 -7.12
CA GLY A 2 1.50 -6.53 -8.48
C GLY A 2 0.96 -7.96 -8.53
N HIS A 3 0.32 -8.41 -7.47
CA HIS A 3 -0.42 -9.65 -7.33
C HIS A 3 -1.80 -9.36 -6.75
N PHE A 4 -2.77 -10.24 -6.99
CA PHE A 4 -4.10 -10.07 -6.39
C PHE A 4 -4.00 -10.13 -4.86
N PHE A 5 -3.27 -11.10 -4.34
CA PHE A 5 -2.87 -11.15 -2.93
C PHE A 5 -1.35 -11.11 -2.78
N ALA A 6 -0.86 -10.28 -1.89
CA ALA A 6 0.58 -10.10 -1.67
C ALA A 6 1.31 -11.41 -1.25
N PHE A 7 0.62 -12.37 -0.63
CA PHE A 7 1.21 -13.64 -0.23
C PHE A 7 1.52 -14.58 -1.41
N GLU A 8 0.96 -14.33 -2.60
CA GLU A 8 1.23 -15.15 -3.79
C GLU A 8 2.71 -15.16 -4.16
N GLU A 9 3.39 -14.02 -3.98
CA GLU A 9 4.82 -13.89 -4.21
C GLU A 9 5.65 -14.81 -3.31
N SER A 10 5.18 -15.08 -2.09
CA SER A 10 5.90 -15.94 -1.13
C SER A 10 5.63 -17.44 -1.32
N GLY A 11 4.69 -17.82 -2.20
CA GLY A 11 4.26 -19.19 -2.41
C GLY A 11 3.50 -19.81 -1.22
N VAL A 12 3.12 -19.01 -0.22
CA VAL A 12 2.33 -19.45 0.93
C VAL A 12 0.90 -19.74 0.48
N LYS A 13 0.32 -20.84 0.97
CA LYS A 13 -1.11 -21.13 0.83
C LYS A 13 -1.77 -20.91 2.19
N PRO A 14 -2.47 -19.80 2.39
CA PRO A 14 -3.10 -19.50 3.67
C PRO A 14 -4.31 -20.41 3.92
N ASP A 15 -4.58 -20.74 5.16
CA ASP A 15 -5.81 -21.43 5.58
C ASP A 15 -6.97 -20.46 5.80
N ALA A 16 -6.66 -19.19 6.06
CA ALA A 16 -7.64 -18.12 6.18
C ALA A 16 -7.07 -16.79 5.67
N ILE A 17 -7.93 -15.96 5.09
CA ILE A 17 -7.59 -14.62 4.59
C ILE A 17 -8.59 -13.62 5.16
N GLY A 18 -8.11 -12.66 5.95
CA GLY A 18 -8.90 -11.50 6.36
C GLY A 18 -8.72 -10.35 5.38
N MET A 19 -9.80 -9.77 4.91
CA MET A 19 -9.84 -8.67 3.95
C MET A 19 -10.63 -7.50 4.52
N ALA A 20 -10.17 -6.27 4.25
CA ALA A 20 -10.84 -5.05 4.70
C ALA A 20 -10.35 -3.83 3.91
N LYS A 21 -10.56 -2.62 4.45
CA LYS A 21 -10.03 -1.34 3.94
C LYS A 21 -10.38 -1.10 2.48
N GLY A 22 -9.43 -1.25 1.56
CA GLY A 22 -9.62 -1.05 0.13
C GLY A 22 -10.65 -1.98 -0.54
N LEU A 23 -11.06 -3.07 0.12
CA LEU A 23 -12.04 -4.02 -0.42
C LEU A 23 -13.34 -3.36 -0.90
N GLY A 24 -13.83 -2.35 -0.21
CA GLY A 24 -15.04 -1.63 -0.56
C GLY A 24 -14.81 -0.29 -1.27
N GLY A 25 -13.61 -0.01 -1.78
CA GLY A 25 -13.33 1.25 -2.48
C GLY A 25 -13.56 2.51 -1.63
N GLY A 26 -13.52 2.38 -0.30
CA GLY A 26 -13.82 3.43 0.67
C GLY A 26 -15.12 3.20 1.45
N PHE A 27 -15.98 2.27 1.00
CA PHE A 27 -17.14 1.85 1.78
C PHE A 27 -16.73 0.85 2.88
N PRO A 28 -17.25 0.98 4.12
CA PRO A 28 -16.88 0.07 5.21
C PRO A 28 -17.34 -1.36 4.96
N ILE A 29 -16.40 -2.27 4.78
CA ILE A 29 -16.64 -3.71 4.65
C ILE A 29 -15.41 -4.48 5.14
N GLY A 30 -15.65 -5.66 5.67
CA GLY A 30 -14.65 -6.67 5.93
C GLY A 30 -15.14 -8.04 5.45
N ALA A 31 -14.24 -8.89 5.04
CA ALA A 31 -14.52 -10.26 4.63
C ALA A 31 -13.46 -11.19 5.19
N ILE A 32 -13.84 -12.44 5.39
CA ILE A 32 -12.94 -13.53 5.70
C ILE A 32 -13.18 -14.67 4.71
N TRP A 33 -12.12 -15.21 4.17
CA TRP A 33 -12.12 -16.49 3.47
C TRP A 33 -11.42 -17.52 4.32
N VAL A 34 -11.96 -18.73 4.33
CA VAL A 34 -11.40 -19.88 5.07
C VAL A 34 -11.39 -21.09 4.16
N SER A 35 -10.31 -21.84 4.17
CA SER A 35 -10.20 -23.07 3.39
C SER A 35 -11.14 -24.16 3.91
N GLU A 36 -11.57 -25.05 3.03
CA GLU A 36 -12.57 -26.08 3.28
C GLU A 36 -12.30 -26.90 4.56
N PRO A 37 -11.07 -27.35 4.88
CA PRO A 37 -10.80 -28.13 6.10
C PRO A 37 -11.17 -27.42 7.41
N TYR A 38 -11.25 -26.08 7.38
CA TYR A 38 -11.54 -25.26 8.56
C TYR A 38 -12.91 -24.58 8.51
N ALA A 39 -13.66 -24.76 7.42
CA ALA A 39 -14.97 -24.12 7.24
C ALA A 39 -15.97 -24.51 8.35
N GLU A 40 -15.92 -25.75 8.84
CA GLU A 40 -16.80 -26.25 9.89
C GLU A 40 -16.58 -25.59 11.27
N LEU A 41 -15.47 -24.88 11.48
CA LEU A 41 -15.25 -24.07 12.69
C LEU A 41 -16.20 -22.88 12.80
N PHE A 42 -16.77 -22.44 11.67
CA PHE A 42 -17.70 -21.32 11.55
C PHE A 42 -19.15 -21.82 11.57
N GLN A 43 -19.60 -22.28 12.72
CA GLN A 43 -20.99 -22.78 12.90
C GLN A 43 -22.00 -21.63 13.01
N PRO A 44 -23.27 -21.84 12.68
CA PRO A 44 -24.34 -20.86 12.90
C PRO A 44 -24.32 -20.34 14.34
N GLY A 45 -24.28 -19.01 14.50
CA GLY A 45 -24.25 -18.36 15.80
C GLY A 45 -22.85 -18.21 16.42
N SER A 46 -21.78 -18.76 15.85
CA SER A 46 -20.41 -18.57 16.35
C SER A 46 -19.88 -17.16 16.07
N HIS A 47 -20.27 -16.58 14.97
CA HIS A 47 -19.89 -15.23 14.52
C HIS A 47 -21.12 -14.50 13.98
N GLY A 48 -21.13 -13.18 14.19
CA GLY A 48 -22.20 -12.36 13.68
C GLY A 48 -21.84 -10.87 13.73
N THR A 49 -22.42 -10.12 12.82
CA THR A 49 -22.34 -8.67 12.79
C THR A 49 -23.65 -8.12 12.26
N THR A 50 -24.13 -7.02 12.83
CA THR A 50 -25.42 -6.43 12.46
C THR A 50 -25.47 -6.01 10.98
N PHE A 51 -24.36 -5.51 10.43
CA PHE A 51 -24.27 -5.01 9.07
C PHE A 51 -23.48 -5.93 8.11
N GLY A 52 -23.11 -7.13 8.56
CA GLY A 52 -22.39 -8.10 7.72
C GLY A 52 -23.22 -8.52 6.52
N GLY A 53 -22.62 -8.52 5.34
CA GLY A 53 -23.29 -8.86 4.09
C GLY A 53 -24.34 -7.86 3.63
N SER A 54 -24.29 -6.61 4.08
CA SER A 54 -25.24 -5.60 3.63
C SER A 54 -25.15 -5.42 2.11
N PRO A 55 -26.29 -5.32 1.39
CA PRO A 55 -26.29 -5.27 -0.07
C PRO A 55 -25.49 -4.12 -0.64
N LEU A 56 -25.50 -2.95 0.01
CA LEU A 56 -24.76 -1.78 -0.44
C LEU A 56 -23.25 -1.98 -0.30
N ALA A 57 -22.79 -2.52 0.84
CA ALA A 57 -21.38 -2.81 1.06
C ALA A 57 -20.86 -3.88 0.09
N SER A 58 -21.66 -4.93 -0.15
CA SER A 58 -21.31 -5.99 -1.09
C SER A 58 -21.27 -5.50 -2.54
N ALA A 59 -22.20 -4.63 -2.93
CA ALA A 59 -22.18 -4.00 -4.25
C ALA A 59 -20.94 -3.11 -4.45
N ALA A 60 -20.57 -2.32 -3.43
CA ALA A 60 -19.34 -1.51 -3.48
C ALA A 60 -18.07 -2.37 -3.59
N ALA A 61 -18.01 -3.49 -2.85
CA ALA A 61 -16.87 -4.40 -2.92
C ALA A 61 -16.79 -5.08 -4.30
N ASN A 62 -17.90 -5.57 -4.85
CA ASN A 62 -17.91 -6.18 -6.18
C ASN A 62 -17.47 -5.16 -7.24
N ALA A 63 -18.03 -3.96 -7.25
CA ALA A 63 -17.63 -2.91 -8.19
C ALA A 63 -16.13 -2.56 -8.06
N THR A 64 -15.57 -2.59 -6.85
CA THR A 64 -14.13 -2.36 -6.64
C THR A 64 -13.29 -3.49 -7.28
N LEU A 65 -13.71 -4.75 -7.11
CA LEU A 65 -13.03 -5.89 -7.69
C LEU A 65 -13.14 -5.91 -9.22
N ASP A 66 -14.33 -5.61 -9.75
CA ASP A 66 -14.59 -5.50 -11.19
C ASP A 66 -13.66 -4.44 -11.83
N ILE A 67 -13.53 -3.25 -11.23
CA ILE A 67 -12.64 -2.20 -11.71
C ILE A 67 -11.17 -2.63 -11.67
N ILE A 68 -10.73 -3.33 -10.61
CA ILE A 68 -9.35 -3.82 -10.51
C ILE A 68 -9.03 -4.76 -11.67
N GLU A 69 -9.97 -5.62 -12.04
CA GLU A 69 -9.83 -6.58 -13.13
C GLU A 69 -9.97 -5.90 -14.51
N GLU A 70 -11.05 -5.15 -14.73
CA GLU A 70 -11.37 -4.51 -16.02
C GLU A 70 -10.32 -3.48 -16.46
N GLU A 71 -9.74 -2.75 -15.49
CA GLU A 71 -8.71 -1.73 -15.77
C GLU A 71 -7.27 -2.28 -15.63
N GLU A 72 -7.09 -3.59 -15.49
CA GLU A 72 -5.79 -4.27 -15.38
C GLU A 72 -4.87 -3.61 -14.33
N LEU A 73 -5.44 -3.25 -13.16
CA LEU A 73 -4.72 -2.46 -12.17
C LEU A 73 -3.59 -3.24 -11.47
N ILE A 74 -3.67 -4.55 -11.43
CA ILE A 74 -2.60 -5.42 -10.91
C ILE A 74 -1.41 -5.36 -11.86
N GLU A 75 -1.66 -5.47 -13.14
CA GLU A 75 -0.68 -5.41 -14.22
C GLU A 75 -0.02 -4.01 -14.28
N ASN A 76 -0.81 -2.95 -14.10
CA ASN A 76 -0.28 -1.59 -14.00
C ASN A 76 0.72 -1.46 -12.86
N VAL A 77 0.42 -2.00 -11.69
CA VAL A 77 1.34 -2.01 -10.54
C VAL A 77 2.59 -2.84 -10.86
N ALA A 78 2.43 -4.05 -11.40
CA ALA A 78 3.55 -4.93 -11.73
C ALA A 78 4.50 -4.29 -12.76
N ALA A 79 3.96 -3.63 -13.78
CA ALA A 79 4.73 -3.00 -14.84
C ALA A 79 5.52 -1.76 -14.36
N ASN A 80 4.92 -0.95 -13.49
CA ASN A 80 5.50 0.35 -13.12
C ASN A 80 6.34 0.33 -11.84
N SER A 81 6.13 -0.66 -10.95
CA SER A 81 6.86 -0.75 -9.68
C SER A 81 8.39 -0.83 -9.85
N PRO A 82 8.96 -1.62 -10.78
CA PRO A 82 10.41 -1.78 -10.85
C PRO A 82 11.14 -0.47 -11.13
N GLN A 83 10.61 0.35 -12.05
CA GLN A 83 11.21 1.65 -12.35
C GLN A 83 11.10 2.59 -11.16
N TRP A 84 9.93 2.66 -10.53
CA TRP A 84 9.72 3.53 -9.36
C TRP A 84 10.60 3.14 -8.18
N HIS A 85 10.76 1.83 -7.90
CA HIS A 85 11.70 1.35 -6.87
C HIS A 85 13.13 1.77 -7.19
N ALA A 86 13.57 1.62 -8.44
CA ALA A 86 14.92 2.05 -8.85
C ALA A 86 15.14 3.57 -8.68
N GLU A 87 14.10 4.39 -8.89
CA GLU A 87 14.16 5.83 -8.63
C GLU A 87 14.27 6.13 -7.13
N LEU A 88 13.51 5.40 -6.28
CA LEU A 88 13.59 5.51 -4.83
C LEU A 88 14.93 5.02 -4.26
N GLU A 89 15.51 3.97 -4.83
CA GLU A 89 16.86 3.49 -4.47
C GLU A 89 17.93 4.56 -4.76
N LYS A 90 17.88 5.19 -5.93
CA LYS A 90 18.76 6.33 -6.25
C LYS A 90 18.57 7.50 -5.29
N LEU A 91 17.34 7.76 -4.87
CA LEU A 91 17.06 8.77 -3.84
C LEU A 91 17.73 8.38 -2.51
N ALA A 92 17.64 7.12 -2.10
CA ALA A 92 18.30 6.64 -0.88
C ALA A 92 19.82 6.72 -0.96
N GLU A 93 20.41 6.41 -2.11
CA GLU A 93 21.84 6.57 -2.36
C GLU A 93 22.30 8.03 -2.34
N LYS A 94 21.44 8.96 -2.78
CA LYS A 94 21.71 10.39 -2.76
C LYS A 94 21.70 10.97 -1.35
N TYR A 95 20.88 10.42 -0.45
CA TYR A 95 20.71 10.92 0.93
C TYR A 95 21.05 9.85 1.99
N PRO A 96 22.27 9.30 1.98
CA PRO A 96 22.63 8.17 2.83
C PRO A 96 22.66 8.54 4.33
N GLU A 97 22.73 9.84 4.67
CA GLU A 97 22.67 10.30 6.05
C GLU A 97 21.25 10.31 6.61
N LEU A 98 20.22 10.41 5.75
CA LEU A 98 18.83 10.51 6.16
C LEU A 98 18.05 9.20 5.92
N ILE A 99 18.36 8.47 4.85
CA ILE A 99 17.65 7.26 4.44
C ILE A 99 18.51 6.04 4.75
N ALA A 100 17.96 5.11 5.53
CA ALA A 100 18.61 3.85 5.89
C ALA A 100 18.36 2.75 4.85
N GLY A 101 17.28 2.86 4.07
CA GLY A 101 16.94 1.90 3.03
C GLY A 101 15.46 1.92 2.67
N ILE A 102 15.11 1.05 1.72
CA ILE A 102 13.76 0.90 1.18
C ILE A 102 13.23 -0.49 1.54
N ARG A 103 11.94 -0.60 1.81
CA ARG A 103 11.25 -1.85 2.13
C ARG A 103 9.90 -1.88 1.43
N GLY A 104 9.45 -3.05 1.05
CA GLY A 104 8.12 -3.24 0.47
C GLY A 104 8.15 -3.85 -0.92
N ALA A 105 6.97 -3.93 -1.53
CA ALA A 105 6.77 -4.48 -2.86
C ALA A 105 5.65 -3.71 -3.58
N GLY A 106 5.71 -3.68 -4.89
CA GLY A 106 4.72 -2.98 -5.70
C GLY A 106 4.61 -1.51 -5.30
N TYR A 107 3.38 -1.06 -5.05
CA TYR A 107 3.10 0.31 -4.61
C TYR A 107 3.06 0.49 -3.09
N MET A 108 3.32 -0.53 -2.29
CA MET A 108 3.45 -0.39 -0.85
C MET A 108 4.92 -0.33 -0.46
N VAL A 109 5.47 0.87 -0.33
CA VAL A 109 6.89 1.11 -0.07
C VAL A 109 7.07 1.91 1.22
N GLY A 110 8.05 1.51 2.01
CA GLY A 110 8.52 2.23 3.18
C GLY A 110 9.94 2.73 2.99
N LEU A 111 10.15 4.04 3.09
CA LEU A 111 11.46 4.63 3.25
C LEU A 111 11.82 4.58 4.74
N ALA A 112 12.75 3.72 5.12
CA ALA A 112 13.28 3.67 6.48
C ALA A 112 14.28 4.81 6.67
N LEU A 113 14.00 5.71 7.62
CA LEU A 113 14.86 6.84 7.90
C LEU A 113 15.84 6.52 9.03
N LYS A 114 17.00 7.13 8.99
CA LYS A 114 17.94 7.21 10.10
C LYS A 114 17.39 8.16 11.19
N PRO A 115 17.90 8.12 12.44
CA PRO A 115 17.38 8.98 13.52
C PRO A 115 17.32 10.46 13.18
N GLU A 116 18.22 10.93 12.34
CA GLU A 116 18.31 12.32 11.90
C GLU A 116 17.18 12.73 10.95
N GLY A 117 16.57 11.75 10.27
CA GLY A 117 15.56 11.97 9.23
C GLY A 117 14.12 11.94 9.72
N HIS A 118 13.77 12.29 10.91
CA HIS A 118 12.41 12.36 11.51
C HIS A 118 11.21 12.24 10.56
N ASN A 119 10.57 11.07 10.52
CA ASN A 119 9.49 10.76 9.57
C ASN A 119 8.31 11.76 9.62
N LEU A 120 7.92 12.24 10.81
CA LEU A 120 6.86 13.25 10.96
C LEU A 120 7.21 14.57 10.26
N LYS A 121 8.45 15.01 10.41
CA LYS A 121 8.93 16.25 9.79
C LYS A 121 8.95 16.15 8.27
N ILE A 122 9.49 15.05 7.75
CA ILE A 122 9.54 14.79 6.30
C ILE A 122 8.13 14.65 5.72
N THR A 123 7.23 13.94 6.42
CA THR A 123 5.83 13.79 5.98
C THR A 123 5.13 15.16 5.91
N ALA A 124 5.32 16.03 6.88
CA ALA A 124 4.75 17.38 6.87
C ALA A 124 5.29 18.21 5.70
N ALA A 125 6.60 18.20 5.49
CA ALA A 125 7.22 18.93 4.38
C ALA A 125 6.79 18.40 3.01
N ALA A 126 6.63 17.07 2.87
CA ALA A 126 6.10 16.45 1.64
C ALA A 126 4.65 16.89 1.38
N GLN A 127 3.84 16.97 2.42
CA GLN A 127 2.45 17.42 2.32
C GLN A 127 2.35 18.89 1.87
N GLU A 128 3.21 19.77 2.37
CA GLU A 128 3.29 21.17 1.92
C GLU A 128 3.62 21.30 0.43
N LYS A 129 4.39 20.34 -0.11
CA LYS A 129 4.72 20.25 -1.54
C LYS A 129 3.69 19.45 -2.35
N GLY A 130 2.57 19.04 -1.74
CA GLY A 130 1.46 18.35 -2.40
C GLY A 130 1.63 16.83 -2.52
N LEU A 131 2.55 16.21 -1.77
CA LEU A 131 2.69 14.75 -1.69
C LEU A 131 2.19 14.23 -0.35
N LEU A 132 1.10 13.47 -0.38
CA LEU A 132 0.58 12.79 0.81
C LEU A 132 1.36 11.50 1.07
N THR A 133 1.98 11.42 2.23
CA THR A 133 2.66 10.23 2.74
C THR A 133 2.15 9.88 4.14
N VAL A 134 2.53 8.73 4.66
CA VAL A 134 2.08 8.30 6.00
C VAL A 134 3.28 8.00 6.88
N PRO A 135 3.44 8.70 8.02
CA PRO A 135 4.45 8.33 8.99
C PRO A 135 4.08 6.97 9.61
N ALA A 136 5.02 6.04 9.62
CA ALA A 136 4.84 4.70 10.14
C ALA A 136 5.81 4.42 11.30
N ALA A 137 5.59 3.31 12.01
CA ALA A 137 6.47 2.88 13.09
C ALA A 137 7.93 2.72 12.62
N CYS A 138 8.86 2.72 13.58
CA CYS A 138 10.29 2.57 13.32
C CYS A 138 10.88 3.62 12.38
N ASN A 139 10.41 4.87 12.49
CA ASN A 139 10.89 5.99 11.69
C ASN A 139 10.81 5.76 10.18
N VAL A 140 9.70 5.24 9.71
CA VAL A 140 9.44 4.95 8.29
C VAL A 140 8.45 5.96 7.72
N ILE A 141 8.66 6.37 6.47
CA ILE A 141 7.66 7.04 5.65
C ILE A 141 7.08 6.00 4.69
N ARG A 142 5.77 5.80 4.77
CA ARG A 142 5.07 4.89 3.86
C ARG A 142 4.53 5.65 2.66
N LEU A 143 4.88 5.15 1.49
CA LEU A 143 4.35 5.57 0.19
C LEU A 143 3.34 4.51 -0.26
N LEU A 144 2.15 4.95 -0.65
CA LEU A 144 1.07 4.08 -1.11
C LEU A 144 0.26 4.80 -2.19
N PRO A 145 0.82 4.92 -3.41
CA PRO A 145 0.09 5.49 -4.53
C PRO A 145 -1.18 4.70 -4.84
N ALA A 146 -2.16 5.37 -5.47
CA ALA A 146 -3.33 4.71 -5.99
C ALA A 146 -2.93 3.68 -7.07
N LEU A 147 -3.69 2.59 -7.21
CA LEU A 147 -3.39 1.54 -8.19
C LEU A 147 -3.37 2.07 -9.64
N ILE A 148 -4.12 3.15 -9.91
CA ILE A 148 -4.19 3.84 -11.21
C ILE A 148 -3.04 4.84 -11.43
N ALA A 149 -2.08 4.95 -10.50
CA ALA A 149 -0.99 5.91 -10.63
C ALA A 149 -0.17 5.66 -11.89
N THR A 150 0.08 6.73 -12.65
CA THR A 150 0.88 6.69 -13.87
C THR A 150 2.37 6.75 -13.56
N PRO A 151 3.26 6.31 -14.47
CA PRO A 151 4.71 6.45 -14.30
C PRO A 151 5.14 7.90 -13.98
N GLN A 152 4.51 8.87 -14.62
CA GLN A 152 4.81 10.30 -14.42
C GLN A 152 4.45 10.74 -12.99
N GLN A 153 3.33 10.26 -12.45
CA GLN A 153 2.94 10.56 -11.07
C GLN A 153 3.88 9.90 -10.05
N LEU A 154 4.32 8.68 -10.33
CA LEU A 154 5.32 7.98 -9.51
C LEU A 154 6.65 8.73 -9.49
N SER A 155 7.21 9.08 -10.65
CA SER A 155 8.45 9.87 -10.74
C SER A 155 8.30 11.26 -10.11
N LYS A 156 7.13 11.90 -10.23
CA LYS A 156 6.84 13.17 -9.55
C LYS A 156 6.91 13.02 -8.03
N SER A 157 6.45 11.90 -7.48
CA SER A 157 6.53 11.65 -6.04
C SER A 157 7.99 11.59 -5.55
N VAL A 158 8.86 10.98 -6.35
CA VAL A 158 10.31 10.92 -6.05
C VAL A 158 10.95 12.31 -6.15
N ALA A 159 10.60 13.10 -7.16
CA ALA A 159 11.10 14.46 -7.30
C ALA A 159 10.71 15.37 -6.11
N ILE A 160 9.47 15.26 -5.62
CA ILE A 160 9.04 16.00 -4.42
C ILE A 160 9.83 15.56 -3.18
N LEU A 161 10.05 14.25 -3.01
CA LEU A 161 10.87 13.75 -1.91
C LEU A 161 12.32 14.21 -2.02
N ASP A 162 12.88 14.28 -3.23
CA ASP A 162 14.23 14.81 -3.48
C ASP A 162 14.36 16.27 -3.00
N GLU A 163 13.39 17.11 -3.33
CA GLU A 163 13.34 18.50 -2.83
C GLU A 163 13.26 18.54 -1.30
N VAL A 164 12.37 17.74 -0.69
CA VAL A 164 12.19 17.69 0.77
C VAL A 164 13.47 17.26 1.47
N PHE A 165 14.14 16.22 0.99
CA PHE A 165 15.39 15.73 1.60
C PHE A 165 16.53 16.73 1.42
N SER A 166 16.62 17.43 0.29
CA SER A 166 17.65 18.44 0.05
C SER A 166 17.57 19.60 1.06
N GLU A 167 16.35 20.00 1.45
CA GLU A 167 16.10 21.04 2.45
C GLU A 167 16.45 20.62 3.90
N GLN A 168 16.58 19.31 4.17
CA GLN A 168 16.96 18.82 5.51
C GLN A 168 18.47 18.78 5.74
N ILE A 169 19.27 18.85 4.68
CA ILE A 169 20.75 18.85 4.75
C ILE A 169 21.31 20.26 4.76
N SER A 170 20.50 21.25 4.36
CA SER A 170 20.87 22.68 4.36
C SER A 170 20.71 23.27 5.75
#